data_dfb66ead0845fa2446f6ea74a63b3083
#
_entry.id   dfb66ead0845fa2446f6ea74a63b3083
#
_cell.length_a   1.000
_cell.length_b   1.000
_cell.length_c   1.000
_cell.angle_alpha   90.00
_cell.angle_beta   90.00
_cell.angle_gamma   90.00
#
_symmetry.space_group_name_H-M   'P 1'
#
loop_
_entity.id
_entity.type
_entity.pdbx_description
1 polymer ?
#
loop_
_entity_poly.entity_id
_entity_poly.type
_entity_poly.pdbx_seq_one_letter_code
_entity_poly.pdbx_strand_id
1 'polypeptide(L)'
;MAIVQISRITQRKGLEEDLPQPLAGAELGWAIDQRRLFIGNGELEEGAPTVGNTEILTEYSDIIAVAASYTYQGSAAGYVVQTGPTTGNPVALSLQAWLDQWATVKDFGAVGDGSTDDTDAINRALYQLYCRQTNTQIRRKLFFPAGTYKVSGTILIPPFATLYGEGPEGSIIDFQVETWASTVAYDAGELVEDSSVYYRALQTVPAGTSLGDTTYWEVTTLPDYVAATVDSLQQSGVDIGTNGATAPQAITVTNMKFSTTPLISGVLVEKCSNSSFNNVDVAGPKTETTITAGNDNIRCVDFVSSGSLPCTDVRFNGCKFSGMDYGINVAEQIVGCVFDQCWFDTMYQAVVLGGPIVVDGGPTGTRIVHCLFDNIARQGIQIENCSMNTSGYNAFYDVGNDFFGTGFPSSPVIDIGTAGNECVGDMFERPDTYAYIASRIQLNNTASIAFEGAEKVQLGTYSRATGVKETLLDNVGATPLFTIDATVVRAFKMDYTITRGTGTDKTLTGTLTVVASTDGAGTDLAYNDDFLENTPAGVTLSVSETSSVVTVSYATTAAGYDAYIYYSIVKLA
;
A
#
# COMPACT_ATOMS: atom_id res chain seq x y z
N MET A 1 -57.66 -54.78 19.67
CA MET A 1 -56.43 -54.04 20.06
C MET A 1 -56.67 -53.51 21.45
N ALA A 2 -55.98 -54.05 22.46
CA ALA A 2 -56.07 -53.50 23.80
C ALA A 2 -55.28 -52.16 23.84
N ILE A 3 -55.96 -51.10 24.16
CA ILE A 3 -55.32 -49.80 24.44
C ILE A 3 -54.65 -50.01 25.80
N VAL A 4 -53.33 -50.19 25.80
CA VAL A 4 -52.56 -50.13 27.04
C VAL A 4 -52.62 -48.69 27.51
N GLN A 5 -53.39 -48.40 28.55
CA GLN A 5 -53.47 -47.12 29.15
C GLN A 5 -52.09 -46.81 29.78
N ILE A 6 -51.33 -45.89 29.23
CA ILE A 6 -50.14 -45.37 29.88
C ILE A 6 -50.58 -44.59 31.11
N SER A 7 -50.51 -45.21 32.24
CA SER A 7 -51.17 -44.78 33.48
C SER A 7 -50.39 -43.77 34.31
N ARG A 8 -49.15 -43.44 33.95
CA ARG A 8 -48.38 -42.50 34.74
C ARG A 8 -47.20 -41.91 33.95
N ILE A 9 -47.16 -40.61 33.77
CA ILE A 9 -45.94 -39.89 33.42
C ILE A 9 -45.22 -39.59 34.73
N THR A 10 -44.09 -40.23 34.96
CA THR A 10 -43.25 -39.98 36.14
C THR A 10 -42.28 -38.82 35.77
N GLN A 11 -42.31 -37.74 36.59
CA GLN A 11 -41.39 -36.64 36.46
C GLN A 11 -40.47 -36.58 37.66
N ARG A 12 -39.15 -36.56 37.44
CA ARG A 12 -38.17 -36.30 38.48
C ARG A 12 -37.53 -34.90 38.26
N LYS A 13 -37.06 -34.30 39.34
CA LYS A 13 -36.34 -33.05 39.35
C LYS A 13 -35.22 -33.10 40.40
N GLY A 14 -34.06 -32.59 40.10
CA GLY A 14 -32.90 -32.53 40.97
C GLY A 14 -31.73 -31.83 40.29
N LEU A 15 -30.55 -32.02 40.84
CA LEU A 15 -29.30 -31.62 40.16
C LEU A 15 -29.01 -32.61 39.03
N GLU A 16 -28.23 -32.20 38.02
CA GLU A 16 -27.85 -33.10 36.93
C GLU A 16 -27.04 -34.30 37.43
N GLU A 17 -26.18 -34.08 38.40
CA GLU A 17 -25.34 -35.13 39.02
C GLU A 17 -26.17 -36.21 39.76
N ASP A 18 -27.34 -35.83 40.25
CA ASP A 18 -28.25 -36.75 40.95
C ASP A 18 -29.22 -37.47 40.01
N LEU A 19 -29.16 -37.22 38.71
CA LEU A 19 -30.05 -37.81 37.75
C LEU A 19 -29.78 -39.33 37.62
N PRO A 20 -30.78 -40.20 37.82
CA PRO A 20 -30.57 -41.63 37.60
C PRO A 20 -30.04 -41.98 36.24
N GLN A 21 -29.08 -42.90 36.19
CA GLN A 21 -28.45 -43.37 34.95
C GLN A 21 -28.60 -44.89 34.85
N PRO A 22 -29.63 -45.43 34.18
CA PRO A 22 -30.64 -44.75 33.39
C PRO A 22 -31.89 -44.34 34.22
N LEU A 23 -32.65 -43.38 33.68
CA LEU A 23 -34.04 -43.19 34.03
C LEU A 23 -34.88 -44.39 33.49
N ALA A 24 -36.01 -44.69 34.13
CA ALA A 24 -36.94 -45.69 33.57
C ALA A 24 -37.42 -45.30 32.19
N GLY A 25 -37.82 -46.29 31.35
CA GLY A 25 -38.30 -46.03 30.00
C GLY A 25 -39.42 -44.99 29.96
N ALA A 26 -39.24 -43.97 29.18
CA ALA A 26 -40.16 -42.80 29.05
C ALA A 26 -40.31 -41.96 30.35
N GLU A 27 -39.50 -42.15 31.39
CA GLU A 27 -39.44 -41.29 32.54
C GLU A 27 -38.76 -39.95 32.20
N LEU A 28 -39.35 -38.83 32.63
CA LEU A 28 -38.79 -37.49 32.44
C LEU A 28 -38.00 -37.08 33.70
N GLY A 29 -36.77 -36.59 33.47
CA GLY A 29 -35.90 -35.99 34.48
C GLY A 29 -35.56 -34.54 34.15
N TRP A 30 -35.85 -33.61 35.06
CA TRP A 30 -35.50 -32.20 34.93
C TRP A 30 -34.28 -31.86 35.81
N ALA A 31 -33.16 -31.53 35.18
CA ALA A 31 -31.99 -30.98 35.86
C ALA A 31 -32.22 -29.48 36.12
N ILE A 32 -32.39 -29.09 37.38
CA ILE A 32 -32.79 -27.73 37.76
C ILE A 32 -31.62 -26.76 37.59
N ASP A 33 -30.43 -27.23 37.93
CA ASP A 33 -29.16 -26.48 37.89
C ASP A 33 -28.75 -26.12 36.48
N GLN A 34 -28.95 -27.03 35.52
CA GLN A 34 -28.60 -26.86 34.12
C GLN A 34 -29.81 -26.50 33.22
N ARG A 35 -31.02 -26.53 33.76
CA ARG A 35 -32.31 -26.32 33.04
C ARG A 35 -32.44 -27.26 31.84
N ARG A 36 -32.00 -28.49 31.97
CA ARG A 36 -32.00 -29.53 30.93
C ARG A 36 -33.08 -30.58 31.24
N LEU A 37 -33.70 -31.07 30.16
CA LEU A 37 -34.72 -32.11 30.27
C LEU A 37 -34.23 -33.42 29.65
N PHE A 38 -34.39 -34.51 30.36
CA PHE A 38 -33.97 -35.85 29.92
C PHE A 38 -35.17 -36.78 29.88
N ILE A 39 -35.12 -37.78 29.00
CA ILE A 39 -36.06 -38.91 28.93
C ILE A 39 -35.29 -40.22 29.00
N GLY A 40 -35.75 -41.16 29.80
CA GLY A 40 -35.18 -42.49 29.86
C GLY A 40 -35.46 -43.28 28.59
N ASN A 41 -34.44 -43.92 28.03
CA ASN A 41 -34.59 -44.67 26.78
C ASN A 41 -35.30 -46.04 26.96
N GLY A 42 -35.40 -46.55 28.21
CA GLY A 42 -35.90 -47.90 28.48
C GLY A 42 -34.81 -48.96 28.41
N GLU A 43 -35.18 -50.21 28.51
CA GLU A 43 -34.32 -51.38 28.47
C GLU A 43 -34.22 -51.99 27.06
N LEU A 44 -33.13 -52.69 26.78
CA LEU A 44 -32.94 -53.36 25.46
C LEU A 44 -34.05 -54.41 25.22
N GLU A 45 -34.55 -55.06 26.28
CA GLU A 45 -35.63 -56.01 26.18
C GLU A 45 -36.98 -55.36 25.83
N GLU A 46 -37.12 -54.08 26.06
CA GLU A 46 -38.27 -53.28 25.64
C GLU A 46 -38.12 -52.74 24.21
N GLY A 47 -37.00 -53.01 23.54
CA GLY A 47 -36.75 -52.56 22.18
C GLY A 47 -36.01 -51.25 22.08
N ALA A 48 -35.48 -50.72 23.17
CA ALA A 48 -34.67 -49.52 23.13
C ALA A 48 -33.33 -49.79 22.40
N PRO A 49 -32.90 -48.94 21.45
CA PRO A 49 -31.64 -49.15 20.74
C PRO A 49 -30.41 -48.99 21.62
N THR A 50 -30.49 -48.24 22.70
CA THR A 50 -29.46 -48.00 23.72
C THR A 50 -30.09 -47.75 25.06
N VAL A 51 -29.50 -48.30 26.13
CA VAL A 51 -29.84 -47.97 27.53
C VAL A 51 -29.22 -46.63 27.88
N GLY A 52 -29.95 -45.81 28.62
CA GLY A 52 -29.46 -44.49 29.06
C GLY A 52 -30.54 -43.42 29.03
N ASN A 53 -30.12 -42.20 29.11
CA ASN A 53 -30.98 -41.02 29.05
C ASN A 53 -30.74 -40.26 27.76
N THR A 54 -31.81 -39.83 27.10
CA THR A 54 -31.73 -38.92 25.95
C THR A 54 -32.12 -37.51 26.37
N GLU A 55 -31.30 -36.54 26.09
CA GLU A 55 -31.63 -35.15 26.35
C GLU A 55 -32.70 -34.66 25.35
N ILE A 56 -33.74 -34.03 25.85
CA ILE A 56 -34.69 -33.29 25.05
C ILE A 56 -34.20 -31.86 24.99
N LEU A 57 -33.91 -31.38 23.79
CA LEU A 57 -33.35 -30.04 23.58
C LEU A 57 -34.29 -28.96 24.11
N THR A 58 -33.78 -28.13 25.00
CA THR A 58 -34.44 -26.93 25.52
C THR A 58 -33.71 -25.67 25.03
N GLU A 59 -34.22 -24.51 25.34
CA GLU A 59 -33.53 -23.23 25.04
C GLU A 59 -32.19 -23.09 25.78
N TYR A 60 -31.92 -23.91 26.81
CA TYR A 60 -30.69 -23.94 27.58
C TYR A 60 -29.77 -25.11 27.20
N SER A 61 -30.20 -25.96 26.27
CA SER A 61 -29.35 -27.04 25.76
C SER A 61 -28.27 -26.48 24.84
N ASP A 62 -27.03 -26.84 25.08
CA ASP A 62 -25.94 -26.49 24.18
C ASP A 62 -26.03 -27.32 22.90
N ILE A 63 -26.72 -26.79 21.91
CA ILE A 63 -26.92 -27.43 20.60
C ILE A 63 -25.56 -27.69 19.93
N ILE A 64 -24.56 -26.83 20.17
CA ILE A 64 -23.23 -26.98 19.61
C ILE A 64 -22.50 -28.20 20.24
N ALA A 65 -22.65 -28.40 21.55
CA ALA A 65 -22.13 -29.58 22.25
C ALA A 65 -22.86 -30.87 21.84
N VAL A 66 -24.16 -30.77 21.56
CA VAL A 66 -25.01 -31.90 21.11
C VAL A 66 -24.81 -32.22 19.63
N ALA A 67 -24.43 -31.26 18.80
CA ALA A 67 -24.05 -31.52 17.40
C ALA A 67 -22.75 -32.34 17.35
N ALA A 68 -22.88 -33.65 17.42
CA ALA A 68 -21.86 -34.58 17.84
C ALA A 68 -20.62 -34.64 16.95
N SER A 69 -20.73 -34.39 15.64
CA SER A 69 -19.56 -34.37 14.78
C SER A 69 -19.86 -33.80 13.39
N TYR A 70 -18.91 -33.02 12.89
CA TYR A 70 -18.87 -32.59 11.49
C TYR A 70 -17.83 -33.41 10.74
N THR A 71 -18.23 -34.02 9.64
CA THR A 71 -17.32 -34.66 8.69
C THR A 71 -17.44 -33.93 7.36
N TYR A 72 -16.32 -33.51 6.79
CA TYR A 72 -16.32 -32.90 5.48
C TYR A 72 -16.78 -33.92 4.44
N GLN A 73 -17.89 -33.62 3.79
CA GLN A 73 -18.37 -34.41 2.67
C GLN A 73 -18.36 -33.52 1.43
N GLY A 74 -17.62 -33.90 0.43
CA GLY A 74 -17.75 -33.30 -0.90
C GLY A 74 -19.15 -33.57 -1.46
N SER A 75 -19.61 -32.69 -2.33
CA SER A 75 -20.97 -32.50 -2.82
C SER A 75 -21.82 -33.76 -3.07
N ALA A 76 -23.13 -33.57 -3.04
CA ALA A 76 -24.26 -34.48 -3.11
C ALA A 76 -24.29 -35.50 -4.27
N ALA A 77 -23.31 -35.59 -5.13
CA ALA A 77 -23.28 -36.49 -6.32
C ALA A 77 -22.53 -37.82 -6.10
N GLY A 78 -22.49 -38.31 -4.85
CA GLY A 78 -21.84 -39.61 -4.59
C GLY A 78 -20.30 -39.56 -4.52
N TYR A 79 -19.72 -38.37 -4.57
CA TYR A 79 -18.28 -38.18 -4.38
C TYR A 79 -17.97 -38.07 -2.89
N VAL A 80 -17.29 -39.08 -2.36
CA VAL A 80 -16.85 -39.11 -0.96
C VAL A 80 -15.37 -38.72 -0.91
N VAL A 81 -15.06 -37.58 -0.24
CA VAL A 81 -13.68 -37.22 0.02
C VAL A 81 -13.15 -38.08 1.16
N GLN A 82 -12.04 -38.76 0.96
CA GLN A 82 -11.36 -39.46 2.03
C GLN A 82 -10.67 -38.44 2.93
N THR A 83 -11.23 -38.18 4.11
CA THR A 83 -10.71 -37.20 5.10
C THR A 83 -9.88 -37.86 6.19
N GLY A 84 -9.93 -39.18 6.32
CA GLY A 84 -9.15 -39.97 7.27
C GLY A 84 -8.24 -41.01 6.58
N PRO A 85 -7.58 -41.87 7.35
CA PRO A 85 -6.66 -42.87 6.82
C PRO A 85 -7.34 -43.82 5.81
N THR A 86 -8.64 -44.06 5.97
CA THR A 86 -9.48 -44.80 5.04
C THR A 86 -10.82 -44.11 4.87
N THR A 87 -11.56 -44.45 3.82
CA THR A 87 -12.93 -43.95 3.61
C THR A 87 -13.91 -44.35 4.72
N GLY A 88 -13.63 -45.47 5.41
CA GLY A 88 -14.45 -45.94 6.53
C GLY A 88 -14.12 -45.31 7.86
N ASN A 89 -13.00 -44.58 7.97
CA ASN A 89 -12.56 -43.89 9.17
C ASN A 89 -12.34 -42.40 8.87
N PRO A 90 -13.39 -41.61 8.59
CA PRO A 90 -13.28 -40.21 8.34
C PRO A 90 -12.83 -39.44 9.60
N VAL A 91 -12.15 -38.32 9.41
CA VAL A 91 -11.86 -37.40 10.51
C VAL A 91 -13.16 -36.66 10.88
N ALA A 92 -13.59 -36.83 12.11
CA ALA A 92 -14.73 -36.13 12.67
C ALA A 92 -14.25 -34.99 13.60
N LEU A 93 -14.82 -33.81 13.44
CA LEU A 93 -14.62 -32.64 14.30
C LEU A 93 -15.94 -32.33 15.02
N SER A 94 -15.89 -31.87 16.26
CA SER A 94 -17.08 -31.25 16.83
C SER A 94 -17.43 -29.97 16.07
N LEU A 95 -18.68 -29.57 16.09
CA LEU A 95 -19.09 -28.29 15.47
C LEU A 95 -18.34 -27.11 16.06
N GLN A 96 -18.12 -27.12 17.39
CA GLN A 96 -17.28 -26.14 18.07
C GLN A 96 -15.87 -26.12 17.51
N ALA A 97 -15.19 -27.26 17.41
CA ALA A 97 -13.82 -27.34 16.88
C ALA A 97 -13.74 -26.91 15.40
N TRP A 98 -14.81 -27.06 14.66
CA TRP A 98 -14.89 -26.56 13.28
C TRP A 98 -15.10 -25.03 13.25
N LEU A 99 -16.01 -24.48 14.06
CA LEU A 99 -16.23 -23.03 14.18
C LEU A 99 -14.99 -22.31 14.71
N ASP A 100 -14.28 -22.90 15.69
CA ASP A 100 -13.07 -22.34 16.27
C ASP A 100 -11.88 -22.23 15.28
N GLN A 101 -12.01 -22.77 14.07
CA GLN A 101 -11.03 -22.55 13.01
C GLN A 101 -11.13 -21.14 12.38
N TRP A 102 -12.21 -20.45 12.60
CA TRP A 102 -12.50 -19.13 12.09
C TRP A 102 -12.59 -18.14 13.25
N ALA A 103 -12.00 -16.97 13.10
CA ALA A 103 -12.13 -15.89 14.05
C ALA A 103 -12.52 -14.62 13.32
N THR A 104 -13.52 -13.94 13.80
CA THR A 104 -13.97 -12.65 13.26
C THR A 104 -13.79 -11.56 14.31
N VAL A 105 -13.63 -10.30 13.90
CA VAL A 105 -13.60 -9.17 14.85
C VAL A 105 -14.91 -9.07 15.64
N LYS A 106 -16.01 -9.56 15.07
CA LYS A 106 -17.32 -9.58 15.74
C LYS A 106 -17.37 -10.53 16.93
N ASP A 107 -16.59 -11.62 16.94
CA ASP A 107 -16.46 -12.52 18.09
C ASP A 107 -15.82 -11.83 19.29
N PHE A 108 -15.12 -10.73 19.07
CA PHE A 108 -14.51 -9.89 20.09
C PHE A 108 -15.28 -8.61 20.40
N GLY A 109 -16.46 -8.44 19.82
CA GLY A 109 -17.38 -7.37 20.11
C GLY A 109 -17.38 -6.20 19.14
N ALA A 110 -16.63 -6.26 18.03
CA ALA A 110 -16.70 -5.24 16.99
C ALA A 110 -18.05 -5.27 16.28
N VAL A 111 -18.61 -4.10 15.98
CA VAL A 111 -19.93 -3.95 15.36
C VAL A 111 -19.81 -3.71 13.85
N GLY A 112 -18.95 -2.80 13.44
CA GLY A 112 -18.71 -2.47 12.03
C GLY A 112 -19.86 -1.70 11.39
N ASP A 113 -20.57 -0.85 12.15
CA ASP A 113 -21.72 -0.06 11.71
C ASP A 113 -21.37 1.38 11.31
N GLY A 114 -20.09 1.75 11.40
CA GLY A 114 -19.57 3.10 11.10
C GLY A 114 -19.83 4.14 12.18
N SER A 115 -20.45 3.76 13.30
CA SER A 115 -20.81 4.67 14.40
C SER A 115 -20.25 4.24 15.74
N THR A 116 -20.29 2.95 16.05
CA THR A 116 -19.73 2.37 17.28
C THR A 116 -18.21 2.37 17.20
N ASP A 117 -17.52 2.78 18.26
CA ASP A 117 -16.06 2.69 18.33
C ASP A 117 -15.60 1.23 18.52
N ASP A 118 -14.96 0.70 17.52
CA ASP A 118 -14.49 -0.69 17.48
C ASP A 118 -13.00 -0.84 17.86
N THR A 119 -12.32 0.26 18.27
CA THR A 119 -10.88 0.27 18.58
C THR A 119 -10.49 -0.84 19.56
N ASP A 120 -11.16 -0.88 20.70
CA ASP A 120 -10.85 -1.84 21.76
C ASP A 120 -11.19 -3.28 21.38
N ALA A 121 -12.29 -3.47 20.63
CA ALA A 121 -12.70 -4.78 20.16
C ALA A 121 -11.69 -5.38 19.18
N ILE A 122 -11.23 -4.57 18.22
CA ILE A 122 -10.23 -5.00 17.23
C ILE A 122 -8.88 -5.26 17.91
N ASN A 123 -8.39 -4.34 18.74
CA ASN A 123 -7.12 -4.51 19.45
C ASN A 123 -7.16 -5.70 20.41
N ARG A 124 -8.29 -5.96 21.06
CA ARG A 124 -8.52 -7.15 21.87
C ARG A 124 -8.42 -8.44 21.05
N ALA A 125 -9.05 -8.47 19.87
CA ALA A 125 -8.94 -9.62 18.96
C ALA A 125 -7.48 -9.90 18.58
N LEU A 126 -6.76 -8.88 18.15
CA LEU A 126 -5.34 -8.97 17.78
C LEU A 126 -4.48 -9.44 18.95
N TYR A 127 -4.69 -8.87 20.15
CA TYR A 127 -3.96 -9.27 21.35
C TYR A 127 -4.23 -10.73 21.75
N GLN A 128 -5.51 -11.14 21.79
CA GLN A 128 -5.87 -12.50 22.19
C GLN A 128 -5.37 -13.57 21.23
N LEU A 129 -5.44 -13.30 19.91
CA LEU A 129 -5.06 -14.27 18.89
C LEU A 129 -3.54 -14.36 18.67
N TYR A 130 -2.80 -13.27 18.84
CA TYR A 130 -1.40 -13.21 18.41
C TYR A 130 -0.41 -12.89 19.52
N CYS A 131 -0.82 -12.20 20.61
CA CYS A 131 0.10 -11.71 21.63
C CYS A 131 0.05 -12.50 22.94
N ARG A 132 -1.06 -13.15 23.26
CA ARG A 132 -1.28 -13.72 24.59
C ARG A 132 -0.50 -15.00 24.87
N GLN A 133 -0.18 -15.78 23.84
CA GLN A 133 0.45 -17.08 24.04
C GLN A 133 1.56 -17.35 23.03
N THR A 134 2.61 -18.03 23.49
CA THR A 134 3.66 -18.56 22.63
C THR A 134 3.19 -19.73 21.75
N ASN A 135 2.02 -20.32 22.07
CA ASN A 135 1.46 -21.41 21.29
C ASN A 135 0.83 -20.91 19.99
N THR A 136 1.51 -21.17 18.86
CA THR A 136 1.04 -20.82 17.53
C THR A 136 -0.25 -21.52 17.10
N GLN A 137 -0.69 -22.56 17.79
CA GLN A 137 -1.91 -23.30 17.44
C GLN A 137 -3.19 -22.50 17.63
N ILE A 138 -3.18 -21.44 18.45
CA ILE A 138 -4.33 -20.55 18.62
C ILE A 138 -4.38 -19.43 17.60
N ARG A 139 -3.30 -19.19 16.84
CA ARG A 139 -3.25 -18.16 15.81
C ARG A 139 -4.21 -18.54 14.69
N ARG A 140 -5.17 -17.66 14.38
CA ARG A 140 -6.16 -17.80 13.32
C ARG A 140 -6.14 -16.58 12.45
N LYS A 141 -6.60 -16.70 11.21
CA LYS A 141 -6.87 -15.54 10.39
C LYS A 141 -7.99 -14.75 11.04
N LEU A 142 -7.77 -13.46 11.27
CA LEU A 142 -8.79 -12.57 11.79
C LEU A 142 -9.58 -11.98 10.61
N PHE A 143 -10.84 -12.37 10.53
CA PHE A 143 -11.72 -11.93 9.46
C PHE A 143 -12.47 -10.66 9.85
N PHE A 144 -12.53 -9.73 8.92
CA PHE A 144 -13.32 -8.51 8.98
C PHE A 144 -14.49 -8.65 8.01
N PRO A 145 -15.69 -9.04 8.46
CA PRO A 145 -16.88 -9.01 7.63
C PRO A 145 -17.14 -7.62 7.06
N ALA A 146 -17.94 -7.54 5.99
CA ALA A 146 -18.33 -6.26 5.42
C ALA A 146 -18.90 -5.33 6.48
N GLY A 147 -18.37 -4.12 6.53
CA GLY A 147 -18.72 -3.08 7.49
C GLY A 147 -17.68 -1.97 7.54
N THR A 148 -18.07 -0.84 8.10
CA THR A 148 -17.18 0.26 8.44
C THR A 148 -16.90 0.21 9.94
N TYR A 149 -15.70 -0.14 10.31
CA TYR A 149 -15.23 -0.22 11.69
C TYR A 149 -14.63 1.14 12.07
N LYS A 150 -15.44 1.97 12.71
CA LYS A 150 -14.98 3.26 13.24
C LYS A 150 -13.99 3.01 14.35
N VAL A 151 -12.87 3.72 14.31
CA VAL A 151 -11.86 3.66 15.36
C VAL A 151 -11.43 5.07 15.75
N SER A 152 -11.19 5.28 17.04
CA SER A 152 -10.66 6.54 17.60
C SER A 152 -9.22 6.41 18.10
N GLY A 153 -8.66 5.21 18.05
CA GLY A 153 -7.29 4.89 18.45
C GLY A 153 -6.57 4.06 17.41
N THR A 154 -5.26 3.96 17.56
CA THR A 154 -4.42 3.15 16.67
C THR A 154 -4.74 1.66 16.75
N ILE A 155 -4.88 1.01 15.62
CA ILE A 155 -4.98 -0.44 15.54
C ILE A 155 -3.59 -1.05 15.51
N LEU A 156 -3.28 -1.83 16.52
CA LEU A 156 -1.96 -2.41 16.75
C LEU A 156 -1.86 -3.82 16.13
N ILE A 157 -1.20 -3.94 14.97
CA ILE A 157 -1.08 -5.20 14.23
C ILE A 157 0.19 -5.94 14.66
N PRO A 158 0.09 -7.06 15.41
CA PRO A 158 1.25 -7.75 15.95
C PRO A 158 1.93 -8.68 14.95
N PRO A 159 3.15 -9.15 15.24
CA PRO A 159 3.84 -10.15 14.43
C PRO A 159 2.98 -11.39 14.17
N PHE A 160 3.10 -11.95 12.96
CA PHE A 160 2.36 -13.12 12.48
C PHE A 160 0.84 -12.92 12.37
N ALA A 161 0.35 -11.69 12.50
CA ALA A 161 -1.05 -11.41 12.29
C ALA A 161 -1.44 -11.60 10.81
N THR A 162 -2.61 -12.19 10.62
CA THR A 162 -3.23 -12.32 9.30
C THR A 162 -4.61 -11.72 9.37
N LEU A 163 -4.79 -10.55 8.78
CA LEU A 163 -6.05 -9.82 8.66
C LEU A 163 -6.61 -10.04 7.26
N TYR A 164 -7.90 -10.29 7.19
CA TYR A 164 -8.56 -10.59 5.93
C TYR A 164 -9.95 -9.96 5.88
N GLY A 165 -10.22 -9.13 4.90
CA GLY A 165 -11.51 -8.49 4.66
C GLY A 165 -12.21 -9.01 3.40
N GLU A 166 -13.41 -8.50 3.13
CA GLU A 166 -14.21 -8.83 1.93
C GLU A 166 -13.86 -7.95 0.72
N GLY A 167 -12.97 -7.01 0.88
CA GLY A 167 -12.51 -6.08 -0.14
C GLY A 167 -12.35 -4.68 0.44
N PRO A 168 -11.57 -3.79 -0.22
CA PRO A 168 -11.34 -2.44 0.28
C PRO A 168 -12.60 -1.59 0.42
N GLU A 169 -13.60 -1.83 -0.42
CA GLU A 169 -14.90 -1.17 -0.33
C GLU A 169 -15.88 -1.89 0.62
N GLY A 170 -15.55 -3.11 1.05
CA GLY A 170 -16.37 -3.92 1.92
C GLY A 170 -15.95 -3.86 3.38
N SER A 171 -14.66 -3.95 3.67
CA SER A 171 -14.12 -4.02 5.04
C SER A 171 -13.21 -2.83 5.30
N ILE A 172 -13.73 -1.82 5.97
CA ILE A 172 -13.09 -0.52 6.15
C ILE A 172 -12.81 -0.30 7.63
N ILE A 173 -11.54 -0.07 7.99
CA ILE A 173 -11.16 0.51 9.28
C ILE A 173 -11.03 2.02 9.07
N ASP A 174 -11.89 2.79 9.71
CA ASP A 174 -12.03 4.22 9.49
C ASP A 174 -11.76 5.01 10.77
N PHE A 175 -10.65 5.75 10.77
CA PHE A 175 -10.30 6.60 11.90
C PHE A 175 -11.10 7.90 11.84
N GLN A 176 -11.92 8.10 12.84
CA GLN A 176 -12.79 9.27 12.98
C GLN A 176 -12.69 9.86 14.39
N VAL A 177 -12.72 11.18 14.46
CA VAL A 177 -12.90 11.91 15.71
C VAL A 177 -14.23 12.66 15.61
N GLU A 178 -15.09 12.44 16.58
CA GLU A 178 -16.37 13.17 16.65
C GLU A 178 -16.20 14.56 17.24
N THR A 179 -17.00 15.49 16.74
CA THR A 179 -17.15 16.77 17.43
C THR A 179 -17.90 16.54 18.74
N TRP A 180 -17.35 16.99 19.85
CA TRP A 180 -18.01 16.88 21.15
C TRP A 180 -19.41 17.49 21.17
N ALA A 181 -20.33 16.78 21.75
CA ALA A 181 -21.70 17.24 21.96
C ALA A 181 -22.15 16.96 23.40
N SER A 182 -22.60 17.97 24.11
CA SER A 182 -23.03 17.83 25.50
C SER A 182 -24.22 16.89 25.70
N THR A 183 -24.95 16.57 24.64
CA THR A 183 -26.13 15.70 24.68
C THR A 183 -25.84 14.23 24.45
N VAL A 184 -24.58 13.88 24.13
CA VAL A 184 -24.13 12.53 23.82
C VAL A 184 -23.40 11.96 25.03
N ALA A 185 -23.55 10.66 25.27
CA ALA A 185 -22.73 9.89 26.18
C ALA A 185 -21.59 9.25 25.38
N TYR A 186 -20.40 9.13 25.98
CA TYR A 186 -19.22 8.58 25.33
C TYR A 186 -18.66 7.41 26.12
N ASP A 187 -18.11 6.44 25.44
CA ASP A 187 -17.48 5.30 26.08
C ASP A 187 -16.02 5.61 26.48
N ALA A 188 -15.51 4.84 27.44
CA ALA A 188 -14.11 4.98 27.87
C ALA A 188 -13.15 4.77 26.68
N GLY A 189 -12.20 5.68 26.50
CA GLY A 189 -11.22 5.64 25.41
C GLY A 189 -11.62 6.45 24.16
N GLU A 190 -12.91 6.80 23.99
CA GLU A 190 -13.33 7.59 22.83
C GLU A 190 -12.67 8.96 22.77
N LEU A 191 -12.34 9.37 21.54
CA LEU A 191 -11.77 10.69 21.23
C LEU A 191 -12.86 11.61 20.68
N VAL A 192 -12.87 12.83 21.18
CA VAL A 192 -13.72 13.92 20.67
C VAL A 192 -12.91 15.17 20.42
N GLU A 193 -13.39 16.02 19.53
CA GLU A 193 -12.81 17.34 19.23
C GLU A 193 -13.77 18.44 19.66
N ASP A 194 -13.23 19.45 20.32
CA ASP A 194 -13.89 20.73 20.52
C ASP A 194 -12.92 21.87 20.25
N SER A 195 -13.27 22.73 19.27
CA SER A 195 -12.48 23.92 18.92
C SER A 195 -10.99 23.63 18.64
N SER A 196 -10.71 22.56 17.90
CA SER A 196 -9.36 22.08 17.55
C SER A 196 -8.53 21.57 18.75
N VAL A 197 -9.17 21.25 19.86
CA VAL A 197 -8.58 20.56 20.99
C VAL A 197 -9.20 19.17 21.10
N TYR A 198 -8.34 18.17 21.26
CA TYR A 198 -8.77 16.78 21.38
C TYR A 198 -8.84 16.35 22.83
N TYR A 199 -9.89 15.61 23.16
CA TYR A 199 -10.15 15.08 24.49
C TYR A 199 -10.38 13.58 24.40
N ARG A 200 -9.86 12.85 25.37
CA ARG A 200 -10.10 11.40 25.54
C ARG A 200 -10.97 11.15 26.76
N ALA A 201 -11.97 10.31 26.59
CA ALA A 201 -12.79 9.83 27.70
C ALA A 201 -11.98 8.85 28.57
N LEU A 202 -11.81 9.17 29.86
CA LEU A 202 -11.07 8.33 30.83
C LEU A 202 -11.93 7.15 31.34
N GLN A 203 -13.25 7.30 31.25
CA GLN A 203 -14.25 6.31 31.63
C GLN A 203 -15.54 6.62 30.84
N THR A 204 -16.57 5.79 30.97
CA THR A 204 -17.88 6.09 30.36
C THR A 204 -18.39 7.45 30.85
N VAL A 205 -18.64 8.34 29.91
CA VAL A 205 -19.02 9.74 30.16
C VAL A 205 -20.52 9.88 29.96
N PRO A 206 -21.28 10.23 31.02
CA PRO A 206 -22.72 10.49 30.88
C PRO A 206 -22.98 11.74 30.02
N ALA A 207 -24.07 11.72 29.26
CA ALA A 207 -24.56 12.93 28.59
C ALA A 207 -24.74 14.07 29.58
N GLY A 208 -24.35 15.28 29.18
CA GLY A 208 -24.37 16.46 30.05
C GLY A 208 -23.06 16.76 30.77
N THR A 209 -22.05 15.90 30.67
CA THR A 209 -20.73 16.10 31.28
C THR A 209 -19.91 17.10 30.49
N SER A 210 -19.38 18.13 31.16
CA SER A 210 -18.52 19.14 30.52
C SER A 210 -17.12 18.61 30.24
N LEU A 211 -16.48 19.06 29.15
CA LEU A 211 -15.06 18.77 28.83
C LEU A 211 -14.09 19.29 29.88
N GLY A 212 -14.49 20.24 30.73
CA GLY A 212 -13.71 20.72 31.88
C GLY A 212 -13.67 19.76 33.08
N ASP A 213 -14.46 18.71 33.08
CA ASP A 213 -14.45 17.71 34.15
C ASP A 213 -13.33 16.69 33.95
N THR A 214 -12.21 16.91 34.63
CA THR A 214 -11.00 16.07 34.54
C THR A 214 -11.17 14.68 35.15
N THR A 215 -12.31 14.37 35.76
CA THR A 215 -12.64 13.00 36.18
C THR A 215 -13.00 12.14 34.99
N TYR A 216 -13.61 12.76 33.99
CA TYR A 216 -14.08 12.08 32.78
C TYR A 216 -13.24 12.33 31.55
N TRP A 217 -12.56 13.48 31.47
CA TRP A 217 -11.85 13.92 30.27
C TRP A 217 -10.38 14.25 30.53
N GLU A 218 -9.52 13.87 29.61
CA GLU A 218 -8.16 14.37 29.51
C GLU A 218 -7.93 15.04 28.15
N VAL A 219 -7.18 16.14 28.16
CA VAL A 219 -6.69 16.73 26.91
C VAL A 219 -5.62 15.82 26.34
N THR A 220 -5.74 15.50 25.07
CA THR A 220 -4.84 14.56 24.39
C THR A 220 -4.45 15.06 23.00
N THR A 221 -3.67 14.30 22.28
CA THR A 221 -3.32 14.51 20.88
C THR A 221 -3.87 13.37 20.05
N LEU A 222 -4.05 13.62 18.75
CA LEU A 222 -4.36 12.53 17.82
C LEU A 222 -3.22 11.50 17.80
N PRO A 223 -3.51 10.22 17.59
CA PRO A 223 -2.48 9.25 17.27
C PRO A 223 -1.82 9.59 15.94
N ASP A 224 -0.58 9.17 15.75
CA ASP A 224 0.15 9.45 14.51
C ASP A 224 -0.35 8.59 13.34
N TYR A 225 -0.95 7.42 13.61
CA TYR A 225 -1.33 6.43 12.60
C TYR A 225 -2.67 5.76 12.90
N VAL A 226 -3.40 5.40 11.84
CA VAL A 226 -4.60 4.54 11.93
C VAL A 226 -4.21 3.11 12.30
N ALA A 227 -3.21 2.58 11.63
CA ALA A 227 -2.71 1.23 11.89
C ALA A 227 -1.19 1.25 12.02
N ALA A 228 -0.66 0.41 12.90
CA ALA A 228 0.76 0.26 13.12
C ALA A 228 1.12 -1.22 13.24
N THR A 229 2.19 -1.61 12.57
CA THR A 229 2.80 -2.92 12.74
C THR A 229 3.82 -2.83 13.87
N VAL A 230 3.55 -3.41 15.02
CA VAL A 230 4.17 -2.95 16.26
C VAL A 230 4.99 -3.99 16.98
N ASP A 231 6.13 -3.47 17.45
CA ASP A 231 6.89 -3.97 18.57
C ASP A 231 6.27 -3.61 19.95
N SER A 232 5.42 -2.59 20.03
CA SER A 232 4.89 -2.05 21.28
C SER A 232 3.94 -2.97 22.04
N LEU A 233 3.32 -3.94 21.41
CA LEU A 233 2.54 -4.98 22.11
C LEU A 233 3.43 -5.97 22.88
N GLN A 234 4.73 -6.01 22.60
CA GLN A 234 5.70 -6.78 23.38
C GLN A 234 6.00 -6.14 24.75
N GLN A 235 5.70 -4.87 24.94
CA GLN A 235 5.96 -4.17 26.22
C GLN A 235 5.13 -4.70 27.39
N SER A 236 4.11 -5.50 27.14
CA SER A 236 3.29 -6.11 28.19
C SER A 236 3.91 -7.38 28.82
N GLY A 237 5.17 -7.71 28.53
CA GLY A 237 5.87 -8.85 29.13
C GLY A 237 5.49 -10.21 28.56
N VAL A 238 4.80 -10.25 27.45
CA VAL A 238 4.48 -11.48 26.73
C VAL A 238 5.52 -11.68 25.62
N ASP A 239 6.46 -12.57 25.86
CA ASP A 239 7.41 -13.01 24.84
C ASP A 239 6.67 -13.80 23.75
N ILE A 240 6.48 -13.19 22.57
CA ILE A 240 5.87 -13.86 21.42
C ILE A 240 6.88 -14.79 20.72
N GLY A 241 7.79 -15.37 21.47
CA GLY A 241 8.75 -16.37 20.97
C GLY A 241 9.88 -15.81 20.14
N THR A 242 10.13 -14.51 20.24
CA THR A 242 11.32 -13.88 19.69
C THR A 242 12.07 -13.23 20.84
N ASN A 243 13.16 -13.84 21.25
CA ASN A 243 14.08 -13.30 22.27
C ASN A 243 14.54 -11.88 21.90
N GLY A 244 13.72 -10.87 22.02
CA GLY A 244 14.06 -9.45 21.98
C GLY A 244 14.93 -8.92 20.82
N ALA A 245 15.34 -9.79 19.89
CA ALA A 245 16.34 -9.52 18.86
C ALA A 245 15.86 -9.77 17.42
N THR A 246 14.63 -10.28 17.23
CA THR A 246 14.12 -10.56 15.88
C THR A 246 13.00 -9.61 15.51
N ALA A 247 13.14 -9.02 14.32
CA ALA A 247 12.13 -8.14 13.74
C ALA A 247 10.75 -8.80 13.66
N PRO A 248 9.64 -8.06 13.80
CA PRO A 248 8.30 -8.55 13.53
C PRO A 248 8.23 -9.20 12.15
N GLN A 249 7.63 -10.38 12.06
CA GLN A 249 7.68 -11.20 10.86
C GLN A 249 6.29 -11.63 10.41
N ALA A 250 6.16 -11.83 9.10
CA ALA A 250 5.05 -12.55 8.49
C ALA A 250 3.66 -11.96 8.81
N ILE A 251 3.54 -10.64 8.79
CA ILE A 251 2.23 -9.97 8.80
C ILE A 251 1.61 -10.06 7.42
N THR A 252 0.34 -10.41 7.36
CA THR A 252 -0.43 -10.41 6.12
C THR A 252 -1.72 -9.63 6.31
N VAL A 253 -1.94 -8.62 5.47
CA VAL A 253 -3.18 -7.86 5.41
C VAL A 253 -3.74 -7.97 4.00
N THR A 254 -5.01 -8.32 3.87
CA THR A 254 -5.60 -8.59 2.56
C THR A 254 -7.03 -8.08 2.48
N ASN A 255 -7.39 -7.47 1.34
CA ASN A 255 -8.75 -7.04 1.01
C ASN A 255 -9.37 -6.11 2.07
N MET A 256 -8.70 -5.05 2.43
CA MET A 256 -9.15 -4.11 3.46
C MET A 256 -8.85 -2.67 3.07
N LYS A 257 -9.50 -1.73 3.73
CA LYS A 257 -9.20 -0.31 3.64
C LYS A 257 -8.90 0.26 5.02
N PHE A 258 -7.86 1.08 5.06
CA PHE A 258 -7.57 1.98 6.18
C PHE A 258 -7.84 3.40 5.71
N SER A 259 -8.74 4.09 6.37
CA SER A 259 -9.10 5.47 6.06
C SER A 259 -9.02 6.37 7.28
N THR A 260 -8.86 7.65 7.06
CA THR A 260 -8.83 8.65 8.12
C THR A 260 -9.52 9.93 7.68
N THR A 261 -10.31 10.50 8.58
CA THR A 261 -10.93 11.82 8.38
C THR A 261 -10.01 12.95 8.88
N PRO A 262 -9.32 12.84 10.04
CA PRO A 262 -8.36 13.85 10.47
C PRO A 262 -6.98 13.67 9.77
N LEU A 263 -6.12 14.69 9.93
CA LEU A 263 -4.77 14.72 9.34
C LEU A 263 -3.80 13.82 10.14
N ILE A 264 -3.95 12.52 10.00
CA ILE A 264 -3.04 11.51 10.54
C ILE A 264 -2.59 10.55 9.43
N SER A 265 -1.50 9.85 9.64
CA SER A 265 -0.97 8.87 8.68
C SER A 265 -1.74 7.55 8.69
N GLY A 266 -1.62 6.76 7.63
CA GLY A 266 -2.33 5.51 7.47
C GLY A 266 -1.66 4.35 8.19
N VAL A 267 -0.56 3.82 7.67
CA VAL A 267 0.09 2.61 8.15
C VAL A 267 1.55 2.87 8.50
N LEU A 268 1.93 2.57 9.74
CA LEU A 268 3.33 2.50 10.15
C LEU A 268 3.84 1.07 10.00
N VAL A 269 4.95 0.89 9.30
CA VAL A 269 5.68 -0.38 9.17
C VAL A 269 6.99 -0.24 9.95
N GLU A 270 7.01 -0.76 11.17
CA GLU A 270 8.17 -0.65 12.06
C GLU A 270 8.92 -1.98 12.14
N LYS A 271 10.22 -2.00 11.83
CA LYS A 271 11.15 -3.15 11.96
C LYS A 271 10.60 -4.46 11.37
N CYS A 272 9.77 -4.39 10.36
CA CYS A 272 8.97 -5.51 9.87
C CYS A 272 9.72 -6.30 8.79
N SER A 273 9.56 -7.63 8.78
CA SER A 273 10.14 -8.47 7.73
C SER A 273 9.14 -9.50 7.18
N ASN A 274 9.37 -9.94 5.93
CA ASN A 274 8.60 -10.99 5.26
C ASN A 274 7.07 -10.77 5.34
N SER A 275 6.61 -9.56 5.15
CA SER A 275 5.22 -9.16 5.33
C SER A 275 4.59 -8.72 4.03
N SER A 276 3.27 -8.87 3.92
CA SER A 276 2.55 -8.53 2.69
C SER A 276 1.22 -7.83 2.94
N PHE A 277 0.98 -6.81 2.12
CA PHE A 277 -0.27 -6.10 2.00
C PHE A 277 -0.81 -6.34 0.59
N ASN A 278 -1.98 -6.97 0.47
CA ASN A 278 -2.52 -7.37 -0.82
C ASN A 278 -3.92 -6.81 -1.00
N ASN A 279 -4.14 -6.03 -2.05
CA ASN A 279 -5.40 -5.35 -2.30
C ASN A 279 -5.87 -4.57 -1.06
N VAL A 280 -5.00 -3.67 -0.58
CA VAL A 280 -5.24 -2.82 0.59
C VAL A 280 -5.25 -1.37 0.15
N ASP A 281 -6.33 -0.67 0.47
CA ASP A 281 -6.43 0.77 0.24
C ASP A 281 -6.03 1.53 1.51
N VAL A 282 -5.24 2.59 1.35
CA VAL A 282 -4.93 3.54 2.40
C VAL A 282 -5.32 4.93 1.92
N ALA A 283 -6.33 5.51 2.55
CA ALA A 283 -6.94 6.75 2.12
C ALA A 283 -6.91 7.82 3.23
N GLY A 284 -6.40 8.98 2.89
CA GLY A 284 -6.40 10.16 3.76
C GLY A 284 -7.49 11.18 3.44
N PRO A 285 -7.54 12.27 4.20
CA PRO A 285 -8.59 13.28 4.09
C PRO A 285 -8.35 14.32 3.00
N LYS A 286 -7.17 14.33 2.37
CA LYS A 286 -6.81 15.37 1.40
C LYS A 286 -7.47 15.13 0.05
N THR A 287 -7.89 16.22 -0.57
CA THR A 287 -8.46 16.27 -1.92
C THR A 287 -7.54 17.08 -2.83
N GLU A 288 -7.79 17.08 -4.12
CA GLU A 288 -7.06 17.89 -5.11
C GLU A 288 -6.92 19.36 -4.70
N THR A 289 -7.92 19.93 -4.03
CA THR A 289 -7.90 21.33 -3.59
C THR A 289 -7.14 21.57 -2.28
N THR A 290 -6.90 20.52 -1.49
CA THR A 290 -6.24 20.63 -0.16
C THR A 290 -4.82 20.09 -0.15
N ILE A 291 -4.39 19.40 -1.20
CA ILE A 291 -3.00 19.00 -1.40
C ILE A 291 -2.19 20.23 -1.82
N THR A 292 -1.82 21.04 -0.88
CA THR A 292 -1.05 22.23 -1.19
C THR A 292 0.37 22.02 -0.73
N ALA A 293 1.09 22.06 -0.08
CA ALA A 293 2.52 22.20 0.15
C ALA A 293 3.18 21.08 0.97
N GLY A 294 2.55 19.95 1.19
CA GLY A 294 3.16 18.87 1.99
C GLY A 294 3.47 19.27 3.44
N ASN A 295 2.72 20.18 4.00
CA ASN A 295 3.04 20.78 5.29
C ASN A 295 2.62 19.93 6.50
N ASP A 296 1.67 19.00 6.31
CA ASP A 296 1.15 18.18 7.40
C ASP A 296 1.98 16.92 7.60
N ASN A 297 2.79 16.56 6.57
CA ASN A 297 3.70 15.41 6.57
C ASN A 297 3.01 14.06 6.85
N ILE A 298 1.74 13.94 6.47
CA ILE A 298 0.98 12.70 6.59
C ILE A 298 1.29 11.76 5.43
N ARG A 299 1.32 10.46 5.72
CA ARG A 299 1.80 9.41 4.80
C ARG A 299 0.82 8.26 4.74
N CYS A 300 0.61 7.69 3.55
CA CYS A 300 -0.15 6.45 3.45
C CYS A 300 0.60 5.31 4.13
N VAL A 301 1.90 5.17 3.84
CA VAL A 301 2.77 4.20 4.48
C VAL A 301 4.07 4.87 4.92
N ASP A 302 4.39 4.70 6.19
CA ASP A 302 5.66 5.12 6.76
C ASP A 302 6.47 3.92 7.21
N PHE A 303 7.77 3.94 6.95
CA PHE A 303 8.68 2.89 7.38
C PHE A 303 9.59 3.45 8.46
N VAL A 304 9.65 2.75 9.58
CA VAL A 304 10.55 3.09 10.69
C VAL A 304 11.45 1.90 10.98
N SER A 305 12.74 2.12 10.87
CA SER A 305 13.76 1.20 11.35
C SER A 305 14.38 1.74 12.64
N SER A 306 14.80 0.88 13.54
CA SER A 306 15.54 1.31 14.72
C SER A 306 16.84 0.52 14.84
N GLY A 307 17.94 1.24 14.79
CA GLY A 307 19.27 0.67 14.96
C GLY A 307 19.61 -0.38 13.89
N SER A 308 19.91 -1.61 14.28
CA SER A 308 20.33 -2.67 13.37
C SER A 308 19.21 -3.54 12.78
N LEU A 309 17.95 -3.11 12.91
CA LEU A 309 16.79 -3.89 12.44
C LEU A 309 16.07 -3.13 11.32
N PRO A 310 16.48 -3.31 10.06
CA PRO A 310 15.78 -2.74 8.91
C PRO A 310 14.45 -3.46 8.65
N CYS A 311 13.52 -2.77 7.98
CA CYS A 311 12.40 -3.44 7.34
C CYS A 311 12.90 -4.21 6.11
N THR A 312 12.56 -5.50 6.00
CA THR A 312 13.05 -6.35 4.92
C THR A 312 11.93 -7.16 4.26
N ASP A 313 11.96 -7.26 2.93
CA ASP A 313 10.99 -8.07 2.18
C ASP A 313 9.52 -7.75 2.50
N VAL A 314 9.18 -6.48 2.68
CA VAL A 314 7.80 -6.03 2.82
C VAL A 314 7.23 -5.76 1.43
N ARG A 315 6.05 -6.29 1.14
CA ARG A 315 5.43 -6.24 -0.18
C ARG A 315 4.05 -5.63 -0.12
N PHE A 316 3.81 -4.71 -1.05
CA PHE A 316 2.51 -4.13 -1.34
C PHE A 316 2.11 -4.51 -2.75
N ASN A 317 1.03 -5.29 -2.90
CA ASN A 317 0.57 -5.80 -4.18
C ASN A 317 -0.87 -5.36 -4.44
N GLY A 318 -1.10 -4.66 -5.55
CA GLY A 318 -2.43 -4.20 -5.94
C GLY A 318 -3.07 -3.25 -4.92
N CYS A 319 -2.25 -2.48 -4.19
CA CYS A 319 -2.71 -1.54 -3.17
C CYS A 319 -3.04 -0.17 -3.78
N LYS A 320 -3.97 0.57 -3.15
CA LYS A 320 -4.24 1.96 -3.51
C LYS A 320 -3.84 2.88 -2.36
N PHE A 321 -3.15 3.97 -2.71
CA PHE A 321 -2.70 5.01 -1.79
C PHE A 321 -3.24 6.35 -2.26
N SER A 322 -3.97 7.08 -1.41
CA SER A 322 -4.61 8.33 -1.83
C SER A 322 -4.84 9.33 -0.70
N GLY A 323 -4.99 10.61 -1.06
CA GLY A 323 -5.47 11.66 -0.16
C GLY A 323 -4.55 12.02 0.99
N MET A 324 -3.22 11.86 0.83
CA MET A 324 -2.21 12.25 1.83
C MET A 324 -1.06 13.05 1.19
N ASP A 325 -0.16 13.62 1.99
CA ASP A 325 0.99 14.33 1.45
C ASP A 325 1.91 13.38 0.70
N TYR A 326 2.17 12.22 1.29
CA TYR A 326 3.06 11.20 0.72
C TYR A 326 2.36 9.86 0.64
N GLY A 327 2.55 9.15 -0.47
CA GLY A 327 2.20 7.75 -0.56
C GLY A 327 3.13 6.93 0.31
N ILE A 328 4.42 7.00 0.02
CA ILE A 328 5.49 6.33 0.76
C ILE A 328 6.63 7.31 0.94
N ASN A 329 7.10 7.48 2.17
CA ASN A 329 8.23 8.32 2.46
C ASN A 329 9.17 7.59 3.43
N VAL A 330 10.39 7.27 2.97
CA VAL A 330 11.35 6.44 3.72
C VAL A 330 12.73 7.10 3.68
N ALA A 331 13.20 7.54 4.83
CA ALA A 331 14.58 8.01 5.01
C ALA A 331 15.48 6.94 5.65
N GLU A 332 14.92 5.88 6.19
CA GLU A 332 15.58 4.85 6.96
C GLU A 332 15.91 3.61 6.13
N GLN A 333 16.68 2.69 6.70
CA GLN A 333 17.07 1.49 6.00
C GLN A 333 15.88 0.54 5.80
N ILE A 334 15.48 0.34 4.54
CA ILE A 334 14.64 -0.75 4.10
C ILE A 334 15.38 -1.59 3.05
N VAL A 335 15.16 -2.90 3.03
CA VAL A 335 15.90 -3.80 2.13
C VAL A 335 14.93 -4.72 1.40
N GLY A 336 14.99 -4.70 0.06
CA GLY A 336 14.24 -5.64 -0.77
C GLY A 336 12.72 -5.45 -0.75
N CYS A 337 12.22 -4.29 -0.33
CA CYS A 337 10.79 -4.01 -0.35
C CYS A 337 10.25 -3.90 -1.78
N VAL A 338 8.97 -4.26 -1.97
CA VAL A 338 8.37 -4.27 -3.30
C VAL A 338 7.01 -3.60 -3.27
N PHE A 339 6.80 -2.70 -4.22
CA PHE A 339 5.51 -2.11 -4.55
C PHE A 339 5.16 -2.53 -5.97
N ASP A 340 4.19 -3.42 -6.12
CA ASP A 340 3.81 -4.01 -7.41
C ASP A 340 2.33 -3.79 -7.67
N GLN A 341 1.98 -3.33 -8.88
CA GLN A 341 0.61 -3.07 -9.31
C GLN A 341 -0.16 -2.12 -8.37
N CYS A 342 0.53 -1.19 -7.71
CA CYS A 342 -0.08 -0.23 -6.81
C CYS A 342 -0.57 1.01 -7.57
N TRP A 343 -1.57 1.67 -7.00
CA TRP A 343 -2.10 2.94 -7.51
C TRP A 343 -1.85 4.04 -6.48
N PHE A 344 -1.13 5.08 -6.90
CA PHE A 344 -0.88 6.31 -6.16
C PHE A 344 -1.72 7.42 -6.77
N ASP A 345 -2.62 8.02 -5.99
CA ASP A 345 -3.63 8.94 -6.47
C ASP A 345 -3.81 10.12 -5.52
N THR A 346 -3.92 11.32 -6.07
CA THR A 346 -4.25 12.54 -5.33
C THR A 346 -3.34 12.75 -4.11
N MET A 347 -2.07 13.11 -4.34
CA MET A 347 -1.09 13.37 -3.27
C MET A 347 -0.03 14.40 -3.67
N TYR A 348 0.71 14.91 -2.68
CA TYR A 348 1.77 15.87 -2.91
C TYR A 348 2.99 15.22 -3.59
N GLN A 349 3.49 14.11 -3.04
CA GLN A 349 4.51 13.24 -3.64
C GLN A 349 4.13 11.77 -3.44
N ALA A 350 4.33 10.93 -4.45
CA ALA A 350 3.89 9.56 -4.30
C ALA A 350 4.91 8.69 -3.56
N VAL A 351 6.13 8.58 -4.07
CA VAL A 351 7.17 7.75 -3.46
C VAL A 351 8.45 8.57 -3.26
N VAL A 352 8.93 8.60 -2.03
CA VAL A 352 10.22 9.20 -1.66
C VAL A 352 11.08 8.15 -0.97
N LEU A 353 12.16 7.75 -1.62
CA LEU A 353 13.16 6.84 -1.07
C LEU A 353 14.45 7.60 -0.77
N GLY A 354 14.84 7.64 0.50
CA GLY A 354 15.98 8.39 0.98
C GLY A 354 15.65 9.86 1.25
N GLY A 355 16.63 10.74 1.07
CA GLY A 355 16.50 12.17 1.35
C GLY A 355 17.86 12.81 1.61
N PRO A 356 17.91 14.09 2.00
CA PRO A 356 19.17 14.77 2.30
C PRO A 356 19.93 14.13 3.48
N ILE A 357 19.22 13.47 4.37
CA ILE A 357 19.77 12.71 5.50
C ILE A 357 19.16 11.32 5.46
N VAL A 358 19.99 10.30 5.25
CA VAL A 358 19.61 8.89 5.34
C VAL A 358 20.21 8.26 6.59
N VAL A 359 19.46 7.34 7.20
CA VAL A 359 19.89 6.59 8.38
C VAL A 359 20.31 5.20 7.93
N ASP A 360 21.46 4.74 8.42
CA ASP A 360 22.00 3.38 8.19
C ASP A 360 22.09 2.96 6.70
N GLY A 361 22.38 3.92 5.81
CA GLY A 361 22.57 3.65 4.38
C GLY A 361 21.31 3.76 3.53
N GLY A 362 20.17 4.05 4.12
CA GLY A 362 18.90 4.31 3.43
C GLY A 362 18.28 3.11 2.72
N PRO A 363 17.22 3.32 1.94
CA PRO A 363 16.54 2.30 1.16
C PRO A 363 17.45 1.59 0.15
N THR A 364 17.41 0.26 0.14
CA THR A 364 18.27 -0.54 -0.75
C THR A 364 17.49 -1.72 -1.35
N GLY A 365 17.62 -1.91 -2.67
CA GLY A 365 16.96 -3.01 -3.38
C GLY A 365 15.45 -2.91 -3.44
N THR A 366 14.88 -1.73 -3.22
CA THR A 366 13.44 -1.49 -3.30
C THR A 366 13.00 -1.44 -4.76
N ARG A 367 11.86 -2.04 -5.04
CA ARG A 367 11.30 -2.11 -6.39
C ARG A 367 9.91 -1.49 -6.43
N ILE A 368 9.73 -0.56 -7.36
CA ILE A 368 8.46 0.11 -7.64
C ILE A 368 8.12 -0.24 -9.08
N VAL A 369 7.21 -1.20 -9.28
CA VAL A 369 7.00 -1.78 -10.60
C VAL A 369 5.50 -1.92 -10.92
N HIS A 370 5.15 -1.74 -12.21
CA HIS A 370 3.78 -1.85 -12.73
C HIS A 370 2.75 -0.98 -11.98
N CYS A 371 3.21 0.12 -11.37
CA CYS A 371 2.36 1.02 -10.61
C CYS A 371 1.76 2.11 -11.50
N LEU A 372 0.62 2.63 -11.07
CA LEU A 372 -0.04 3.79 -11.66
C LEU A 372 0.15 4.99 -10.72
N PHE A 373 0.57 6.10 -11.28
CA PHE A 373 0.71 7.39 -10.60
C PHE A 373 -0.21 8.39 -11.27
N ASP A 374 -1.14 8.95 -10.52
CA ASP A 374 -2.17 9.84 -11.05
C ASP A 374 -2.41 11.01 -10.09
N ASN A 375 -2.62 12.21 -10.62
CA ASN A 375 -2.88 13.41 -9.80
C ASN A 375 -1.81 13.68 -8.72
N ILE A 376 -0.54 13.64 -9.07
CA ILE A 376 0.57 13.88 -8.14
C ILE A 376 1.12 15.30 -8.34
N ALA A 377 1.09 16.12 -7.29
CA ALA A 377 1.47 17.54 -7.40
C ALA A 377 2.96 17.76 -7.67
N ARG A 378 3.84 16.90 -7.16
CA ARG A 378 5.28 16.94 -7.39
C ARG A 378 5.80 15.66 -8.04
N GLN A 379 6.90 15.09 -7.52
CA GLN A 379 7.49 13.88 -8.08
C GLN A 379 6.59 12.67 -7.86
N GLY A 380 6.42 11.85 -8.88
CA GLY A 380 5.87 10.51 -8.73
C GLY A 380 6.85 9.63 -7.94
N ILE A 381 8.13 9.63 -8.32
CA ILE A 381 9.18 8.88 -7.63
C ILE A 381 10.40 9.79 -7.42
N GLN A 382 10.88 9.86 -6.18
CA GLN A 382 12.15 10.48 -5.81
C GLN A 382 13.04 9.44 -5.14
N ILE A 383 14.28 9.30 -5.60
CA ILE A 383 15.28 8.39 -5.04
C ILE A 383 16.57 9.20 -4.78
N GLU A 384 16.91 9.40 -3.51
CA GLU A 384 18.03 10.26 -3.11
C GLU A 384 18.88 9.59 -2.02
N ASN A 385 20.21 9.65 -2.16
CA ASN A 385 21.19 9.10 -1.21
C ASN A 385 20.98 7.63 -0.81
N CYS A 386 20.49 6.82 -1.74
CA CYS A 386 20.28 5.38 -1.57
C CYS A 386 20.60 4.64 -2.87
N SER A 387 20.68 3.31 -2.85
CA SER A 387 21.21 2.55 -3.98
C SER A 387 20.47 1.25 -4.26
N MET A 388 20.66 0.71 -5.48
CA MET A 388 20.10 -0.56 -5.93
C MET A 388 18.56 -0.59 -5.97
N ASN A 389 17.91 0.58 -6.05
CA ASN A 389 16.46 0.67 -6.17
C ASN A 389 16.06 0.72 -7.64
N THR A 390 14.87 0.20 -7.95
CA THR A 390 14.37 0.09 -9.32
C THR A 390 12.99 0.71 -9.43
N SER A 391 12.81 1.65 -10.38
CA SER A 391 11.52 2.03 -10.96
C SER A 391 11.35 1.29 -12.27
N GLY A 392 10.20 0.65 -12.50
CA GLY A 392 10.05 -0.09 -13.74
C GLY A 392 8.62 -0.36 -14.18
N TYR A 393 8.36 -0.13 -15.47
CA TYR A 393 7.08 -0.38 -16.13
C TYR A 393 5.89 0.32 -15.46
N ASN A 394 6.13 1.48 -14.85
CA ASN A 394 5.11 2.29 -14.22
C ASN A 394 4.45 3.23 -15.24
N ALA A 395 3.22 3.63 -14.97
CA ALA A 395 2.49 4.62 -15.75
C ALA A 395 2.27 5.91 -14.93
N PHE A 396 2.54 7.05 -15.55
CA PHE A 396 2.45 8.36 -14.90
C PHE A 396 1.48 9.26 -15.67
N TYR A 397 0.39 9.66 -15.00
CA TYR A 397 -0.62 10.57 -15.49
C TYR A 397 -0.70 11.80 -14.58
N ASP A 398 -0.81 13.00 -15.13
CA ASP A 398 -0.92 14.26 -14.38
C ASP A 398 0.05 14.39 -13.18
N VAL A 399 1.30 14.01 -13.39
CA VAL A 399 2.35 14.04 -12.37
C VAL A 399 3.29 15.23 -12.58
N GLY A 400 3.58 15.95 -11.50
CA GLY A 400 4.52 17.07 -11.49
C GLY A 400 4.02 18.29 -12.24
N ASN A 401 2.73 18.42 -12.45
CA ASN A 401 2.08 19.56 -13.06
C ASN A 401 1.66 20.60 -12.02
N ASP A 402 1.59 21.86 -12.44
CA ASP A 402 0.90 22.93 -11.72
C ASP A 402 -0.64 22.78 -11.82
N PHE A 403 -1.11 21.53 -11.96
CA PHE A 403 -2.52 21.20 -12.11
C PHE A 403 -3.37 21.74 -10.95
N PHE A 404 -2.78 21.80 -9.76
CA PHE A 404 -3.45 22.33 -8.56
C PHE A 404 -3.34 23.85 -8.40
N GLY A 405 -2.77 24.58 -9.37
CA GLY A 405 -2.65 26.04 -9.32
C GLY A 405 -1.76 26.54 -8.16
N THR A 406 -0.87 25.69 -7.68
CA THR A 406 -0.06 25.96 -6.47
C THR A 406 1.20 26.77 -6.75
N GLY A 407 1.48 27.08 -8.04
CA GLY A 407 2.67 27.84 -8.43
C GLY A 407 3.99 27.08 -8.23
N PHE A 408 3.92 25.75 -8.11
CA PHE A 408 5.12 24.92 -8.08
C PHE A 408 5.79 24.93 -9.44
N PRO A 409 7.10 25.19 -9.53
CA PRO A 409 7.84 24.97 -10.75
C PRO A 409 7.70 23.49 -11.16
N SER A 410 7.62 23.23 -12.45
CA SER A 410 7.53 21.90 -13.01
C SER A 410 8.56 20.95 -12.36
N SER A 411 8.09 20.04 -11.53
CA SER A 411 8.94 19.04 -10.88
C SER A 411 9.20 17.86 -11.83
N PRO A 412 10.37 17.21 -11.77
CA PRO A 412 10.58 15.96 -12.50
C PRO A 412 9.60 14.89 -12.04
N VAL A 413 9.11 14.08 -12.99
CA VAL A 413 8.21 12.95 -12.66
C VAL A 413 8.96 11.89 -11.86
N ILE A 414 10.20 11.61 -12.29
CA ILE A 414 11.14 10.73 -11.59
C ILE A 414 12.42 11.52 -11.34
N ASP A 415 12.89 11.54 -10.09
CA ASP A 415 14.13 12.18 -9.67
C ASP A 415 15.02 11.13 -8.98
N ILE A 416 16.14 10.79 -9.61
CA ILE A 416 17.11 9.83 -9.11
C ILE A 416 18.43 10.52 -8.85
N GLY A 417 18.73 10.77 -7.57
CA GLY A 417 19.88 11.55 -7.12
C GLY A 417 21.17 10.78 -6.88
N THR A 418 21.18 9.45 -6.92
CA THR A 418 22.34 8.62 -6.57
C THR A 418 22.62 7.48 -7.52
N ALA A 419 23.89 6.99 -7.47
CA ALA A 419 24.38 5.90 -8.32
C ALA A 419 23.75 4.54 -7.97
N GLY A 420 23.66 3.65 -8.98
CA GLY A 420 23.26 2.26 -8.80
C GLY A 420 21.75 2.04 -8.70
N ASN A 421 20.94 3.05 -8.99
CA ASN A 421 19.50 2.92 -9.14
C ASN A 421 19.12 2.79 -10.62
N GLU A 422 18.00 2.14 -10.90
CA GLU A 422 17.54 1.88 -12.27
C GLU A 422 16.13 2.42 -12.50
N CYS A 423 15.88 2.90 -13.73
CA CYS A 423 14.57 3.23 -14.24
C CYS A 423 14.41 2.53 -15.60
N VAL A 424 13.43 1.64 -15.74
CA VAL A 424 13.29 0.77 -16.91
C VAL A 424 11.83 0.69 -17.37
N GLY A 425 11.56 1.08 -18.62
CA GLY A 425 10.25 0.86 -19.25
C GLY A 425 9.09 1.67 -18.67
N ASP A 426 9.36 2.74 -17.93
CA ASP A 426 8.32 3.61 -17.38
C ASP A 426 7.63 4.41 -18.49
N MET A 427 6.30 4.54 -18.43
CA MET A 427 5.46 5.20 -19.41
C MET A 427 4.95 6.53 -18.88
N PHE A 428 5.02 7.58 -19.70
CA PHE A 428 4.57 8.91 -19.35
C PHE A 428 3.47 9.35 -20.31
N GLU A 429 2.30 9.70 -19.78
CA GLU A 429 1.27 10.31 -20.58
C GLU A 429 1.67 11.75 -20.97
N ARG A 430 1.33 12.15 -22.19
CA ARG A 430 1.41 13.53 -22.67
C ARG A 430 0.01 14.13 -22.63
N PRO A 431 -0.34 15.00 -21.69
CA PRO A 431 -1.46 15.88 -21.90
C PRO A 431 -1.15 16.80 -23.10
N ASP A 432 -2.08 16.97 -23.99
CA ASP A 432 -1.93 17.75 -25.25
C ASP A 432 -1.43 19.20 -25.05
N THR A 433 -1.46 19.70 -23.83
CA THR A 433 -1.04 21.05 -23.45
C THR A 433 0.35 21.15 -22.84
N TYR A 434 1.02 20.02 -22.50
CA TYR A 434 2.30 20.06 -21.80
C TYR A 434 3.38 19.22 -22.48
N ALA A 435 4.17 19.88 -23.31
CA ALA A 435 5.32 19.31 -24.04
C ALA A 435 6.49 18.85 -23.12
N TYR A 436 6.29 18.64 -21.83
CA TYR A 436 7.35 18.57 -20.83
C TYR A 436 7.58 17.22 -20.15
N ILE A 437 6.77 16.20 -20.36
CA ILE A 437 6.86 14.97 -19.57
C ILE A 437 8.14 14.19 -19.87
N ALA A 438 8.54 14.12 -21.13
CA ALA A 438 9.81 13.48 -21.51
C ALA A 438 11.07 14.22 -21.01
N SER A 439 10.95 15.48 -20.61
CA SER A 439 12.07 16.28 -20.06
C SER A 439 12.15 16.24 -18.54
N ARG A 440 11.28 15.49 -17.85
CA ARG A 440 11.15 15.53 -16.40
C ARG A 440 11.81 14.37 -15.66
N ILE A 441 12.60 13.58 -16.32
CA ILE A 441 13.47 12.62 -15.66
C ILE A 441 14.79 13.31 -15.38
N GLN A 442 15.05 13.60 -14.14
CA GLN A 442 16.32 14.19 -13.71
C GLN A 442 17.17 13.12 -13.05
N LEU A 443 18.35 12.90 -13.60
CA LEU A 443 19.35 11.98 -13.06
C LEU A 443 20.54 12.77 -12.55
N ASN A 444 20.87 12.60 -11.29
CA ASN A 444 22.11 13.06 -10.76
C ASN A 444 23.17 11.93 -10.79
N ASN A 445 24.24 12.18 -11.52
CA ASN A 445 25.45 11.42 -11.55
C ASN A 445 25.41 10.05 -12.20
N THR A 446 25.28 8.92 -11.73
CA THR A 446 25.72 7.65 -12.30
C THR A 446 24.62 6.60 -12.41
N ALA A 447 23.37 7.00 -12.35
CA ALA A 447 22.24 6.08 -12.54
C ALA A 447 22.16 5.61 -14.00
N SER A 448 21.85 4.35 -14.23
CA SER A 448 21.53 3.83 -15.55
C SER A 448 20.03 3.85 -15.78
N ILE A 449 19.61 4.34 -16.94
CA ILE A 449 18.22 4.39 -17.35
C ILE A 449 18.09 3.81 -18.76
N ALA A 450 17.11 2.92 -18.96
CA ALA A 450 16.63 2.53 -20.27
C ALA A 450 15.37 3.31 -20.60
N PHE A 451 15.38 4.04 -21.74
CA PHE A 451 14.24 4.78 -22.24
C PHE A 451 13.77 4.18 -23.54
N GLU A 452 12.54 3.72 -23.57
CA GLU A 452 11.84 3.36 -24.79
C GLU A 452 10.80 4.42 -25.11
N GLY A 453 10.89 5.06 -26.29
CA GLY A 453 9.91 6.04 -26.76
C GLY A 453 10.03 7.46 -26.21
N ALA A 454 11.03 7.76 -25.37
CA ALA A 454 11.23 9.12 -24.88
C ALA A 454 11.81 10.04 -25.98
N GLU A 455 11.21 11.20 -26.21
CA GLU A 455 11.71 12.18 -27.19
C GLU A 455 12.99 12.88 -26.71
N LYS A 456 13.12 13.08 -25.42
CA LYS A 456 14.28 13.74 -24.80
C LYS A 456 14.58 13.19 -23.41
N VAL A 457 15.84 12.88 -23.17
CA VAL A 457 16.35 12.43 -21.88
C VAL A 457 17.39 13.42 -21.40
N GLN A 458 17.19 14.00 -20.22
CA GLN A 458 18.20 14.85 -19.58
C GLN A 458 18.96 14.06 -18.53
N LEU A 459 20.28 13.95 -18.68
CA LEU A 459 21.18 13.25 -17.77
C LEU A 459 22.06 14.30 -17.07
N GLY A 460 21.62 14.81 -15.92
CA GLY A 460 22.28 15.93 -15.24
C GLY A 460 22.28 17.19 -16.11
N THR A 461 23.45 17.81 -16.33
CA THR A 461 23.62 18.92 -17.29
C THR A 461 23.57 18.49 -18.76
N TYR A 462 23.39 17.22 -19.05
CA TYR A 462 23.45 16.64 -20.39
C TYR A 462 22.08 16.15 -20.83
N SER A 463 21.66 16.59 -22.02
CA SER A 463 20.50 16.02 -22.70
C SER A 463 20.96 14.99 -23.74
N ARG A 464 20.50 13.74 -23.63
CA ARG A 464 20.46 12.83 -24.78
C ARG A 464 19.13 13.04 -25.45
N ALA A 465 19.13 13.75 -26.57
CA ALA A 465 17.96 13.86 -27.39
C ALA A 465 17.92 12.66 -28.33
N THR A 466 16.88 11.86 -28.26
CA THR A 466 16.55 10.87 -29.29
C THR A 466 15.38 11.40 -30.07
N GLY A 467 15.63 11.78 -31.35
CA GLY A 467 14.57 12.26 -32.23
C GLY A 467 14.04 13.67 -31.95
N VAL A 468 14.87 14.58 -31.43
CA VAL A 468 14.49 15.98 -31.27
C VAL A 468 14.14 16.56 -32.63
N LYS A 469 12.96 17.17 -32.75
CA LYS A 469 12.54 17.91 -33.90
C LYS A 469 12.62 19.41 -33.62
N GLU A 470 13.41 20.12 -34.45
CA GLU A 470 13.52 21.57 -34.38
C GLU A 470 13.17 22.19 -35.74
N THR A 471 12.61 23.40 -35.72
CA THR A 471 12.36 24.17 -36.92
C THR A 471 13.56 25.05 -37.24
N LEU A 472 14.12 24.89 -38.44
CA LEU A 472 15.18 25.74 -38.96
C LEU A 472 14.56 26.83 -39.84
N LEU A 473 14.63 28.05 -39.34
CA LEU A 473 14.02 29.20 -40.03
C LEU A 473 14.61 29.43 -41.42
N ASP A 474 13.80 29.86 -42.37
CA ASP A 474 14.24 30.19 -43.73
C ASP A 474 15.12 31.45 -43.76
N ASN A 475 16.12 31.45 -44.65
CA ASN A 475 16.97 32.59 -44.95
C ASN A 475 17.62 33.26 -43.71
N VAL A 476 18.19 32.45 -42.84
CA VAL A 476 18.92 32.92 -41.65
C VAL A 476 20.42 32.65 -41.76
N GLY A 477 21.21 33.56 -41.18
CA GLY A 477 22.63 33.33 -40.94
C GLY A 477 22.83 32.34 -39.78
N ALA A 478 24.11 32.19 -39.35
CA ALA A 478 24.42 31.25 -38.29
C ALA A 478 23.58 31.50 -37.03
N THR A 479 22.62 30.60 -36.78
CA THR A 479 21.68 30.63 -35.67
C THR A 479 21.95 29.43 -34.76
N PRO A 480 22.09 29.61 -33.44
CA PRO A 480 22.34 28.51 -32.52
C PRO A 480 21.21 27.46 -32.56
N LEU A 481 21.58 26.19 -32.68
CA LEU A 481 20.70 25.03 -32.53
C LEU A 481 20.70 24.53 -31.08
N PHE A 482 21.89 24.33 -30.54
CA PHE A 482 22.07 24.00 -29.13
C PHE A 482 23.51 24.31 -28.67
N THR A 483 23.73 24.26 -27.34
CA THR A 483 25.03 24.47 -26.72
C THR A 483 25.42 23.31 -25.81
N ILE A 484 26.72 23.06 -25.69
CA ILE A 484 27.31 22.03 -24.80
C ILE A 484 28.47 22.64 -24.03
N ASP A 485 28.58 22.38 -22.73
CA ASP A 485 29.69 22.79 -21.90
C ASP A 485 30.90 21.84 -22.13
N ALA A 486 31.97 22.36 -22.73
CA ALA A 486 33.16 21.59 -23.03
C ALA A 486 33.99 21.20 -21.81
N THR A 487 33.76 21.84 -20.65
CA THR A 487 34.44 21.42 -19.40
C THR A 487 33.95 20.05 -18.93
N VAL A 488 32.78 19.65 -19.39
CA VAL A 488 32.12 18.42 -18.99
C VAL A 488 32.03 17.41 -20.14
N VAL A 489 31.80 17.87 -21.40
CA VAL A 489 31.73 17.01 -22.57
C VAL A 489 32.79 17.42 -23.59
N ARG A 490 33.80 16.62 -23.72
CA ARG A 490 34.92 16.88 -24.63
C ARG A 490 34.72 16.38 -26.05
N ALA A 491 33.85 15.38 -26.23
CA ALA A 491 33.52 14.86 -27.55
C ALA A 491 32.07 14.36 -27.60
N PHE A 492 31.42 14.63 -28.72
CA PHE A 492 30.07 14.10 -28.97
C PHE A 492 29.85 13.83 -30.46
N LYS A 493 28.86 13.01 -30.72
CA LYS A 493 28.37 12.69 -32.06
C LYS A 493 26.88 13.05 -32.15
N MET A 494 26.47 13.77 -33.20
CA MET A 494 25.10 14.07 -33.50
C MET A 494 24.71 13.38 -34.81
N ASP A 495 23.84 12.40 -34.75
CA ASP A 495 23.18 11.86 -35.95
C ASP A 495 21.94 12.68 -36.23
N TYR A 496 21.73 13.10 -37.48
CA TYR A 496 20.65 14.00 -37.83
C TYR A 496 20.04 13.74 -39.19
N THR A 497 18.79 14.15 -39.36
CA THR A 497 18.11 14.22 -40.66
C THR A 497 17.40 15.56 -40.78
N ILE A 498 17.64 16.26 -41.88
CA ILE A 498 17.02 17.53 -42.21
C ILE A 498 16.06 17.30 -43.38
N THR A 499 14.83 17.78 -43.23
CA THR A 499 13.83 17.79 -44.32
C THR A 499 13.41 19.21 -44.62
N ARG A 500 13.29 19.54 -45.92
CA ARG A 500 12.86 20.86 -46.38
C ARG A 500 12.09 20.76 -47.68
N GLY A 501 10.80 21.20 -47.71
CA GLY A 501 10.04 21.18 -48.93
C GLY A 501 8.53 21.28 -48.78
N THR A 502 7.84 21.57 -49.87
CA THR A 502 6.38 21.62 -49.97
C THR A 502 5.87 20.70 -51.08
N GLY A 503 6.37 19.47 -51.17
CA GLY A 503 5.85 18.51 -52.17
C GLY A 503 6.85 17.52 -52.75
N THR A 504 8.12 17.88 -52.91
CA THR A 504 9.26 16.96 -53.10
C THR A 504 10.27 17.32 -52.06
N ASP A 505 10.26 16.58 -51.01
CA ASP A 505 11.09 16.87 -49.84
C ASP A 505 12.57 16.69 -50.17
N LYS A 506 13.33 17.74 -49.92
CA LYS A 506 14.78 17.68 -49.89
C LYS A 506 15.18 17.09 -48.55
N THR A 507 15.91 15.99 -48.56
CA THR A 507 16.35 15.30 -47.38
C THR A 507 17.86 15.26 -47.32
N LEU A 508 18.42 15.66 -46.19
CA LEU A 508 19.81 15.56 -45.84
C LEU A 508 19.94 14.73 -44.58
N THR A 509 20.76 13.69 -44.61
CA THR A 509 21.01 12.85 -43.42
C THR A 509 22.51 12.80 -43.22
N GLY A 510 22.96 13.01 -41.96
CA GLY A 510 24.37 13.09 -41.65
C GLY A 510 24.73 12.79 -40.22
N THR A 511 26.01 12.83 -39.97
CA THR A 511 26.64 12.67 -38.68
C THR A 511 27.63 13.79 -38.43
N LEU A 512 27.38 14.63 -37.45
CA LEU A 512 28.30 15.64 -36.95
C LEU A 512 29.09 15.10 -35.78
N THR A 513 30.41 14.98 -35.91
CA THR A 513 31.31 14.58 -34.82
C THR A 513 32.09 15.80 -34.36
N VAL A 514 32.10 16.07 -33.06
CA VAL A 514 32.76 17.24 -32.46
C VAL A 514 33.70 16.81 -31.35
N VAL A 515 34.88 17.38 -31.33
CA VAL A 515 35.90 17.25 -30.27
C VAL A 515 36.31 18.67 -29.86
N ALA A 516 36.15 18.98 -28.57
CA ALA A 516 36.45 20.28 -27.99
C ALA A 516 37.58 20.20 -26.96
N SER A 517 38.32 21.29 -26.81
CA SER A 517 39.35 21.43 -25.78
C SER A 517 38.78 21.97 -24.47
N THR A 518 39.48 21.71 -23.37
CA THR A 518 39.11 22.25 -22.04
C THR A 518 39.83 23.54 -21.69
N ASP A 519 40.69 24.08 -22.58
CA ASP A 519 41.46 25.28 -22.29
C ASP A 519 40.70 26.61 -22.43
N GLY A 520 39.48 26.54 -22.95
CA GLY A 520 38.59 27.69 -23.11
C GLY A 520 39.04 28.67 -24.21
N ALA A 521 40.16 28.39 -24.90
CA ALA A 521 40.73 29.29 -25.90
C ALA A 521 40.08 29.11 -27.30
N GLY A 522 39.27 28.07 -27.50
CA GLY A 522 38.63 27.75 -28.77
C GLY A 522 39.56 27.36 -29.90
N THR A 523 40.85 27.13 -29.58
CA THR A 523 41.88 26.86 -30.58
C THR A 523 41.99 25.40 -31.00
N ASP A 524 41.43 24.51 -30.18
CA ASP A 524 41.51 23.05 -30.39
C ASP A 524 40.15 22.40 -30.70
N LEU A 525 39.17 23.20 -31.10
CA LEU A 525 37.89 22.71 -31.60
C LEU A 525 38.09 22.03 -32.96
N ALA A 526 37.74 20.77 -33.04
CA ALA A 526 37.68 20.04 -34.30
C ALA A 526 36.28 19.43 -34.49
N TYR A 527 35.75 19.55 -35.69
CA TYR A 527 34.54 18.87 -36.06
C TYR A 527 34.53 18.38 -37.49
N ASN A 528 33.76 17.33 -37.75
CA ASN A 528 33.53 16.78 -39.07
C ASN A 528 32.04 16.54 -39.22
N ASP A 529 31.49 17.06 -40.34
CA ASP A 529 30.10 16.83 -40.74
C ASP A 529 30.08 15.96 -42.00
N ASP A 530 29.68 14.72 -41.84
CA ASP A 530 29.61 13.73 -42.91
C ASP A 530 28.15 13.46 -43.24
N PHE A 531 27.68 13.89 -44.42
CA PHE A 531 26.29 13.84 -44.79
C PHE A 531 26.06 13.40 -46.23
N LEU A 532 24.84 12.89 -46.46
CA LEU A 532 24.29 12.57 -47.76
C LEU A 532 23.00 13.38 -47.96
N GLU A 533 22.85 13.99 -49.16
CA GLU A 533 21.63 14.67 -49.53
C GLU A 533 21.12 14.23 -50.90
N ASN A 534 19.79 14.13 -51.06
CA ASN A 534 19.17 13.79 -52.35
C ASN A 534 19.14 14.98 -53.31
N THR A 535 18.98 16.18 -52.77
CA THR A 535 18.98 17.47 -53.44
C THR A 535 19.40 18.52 -52.42
N PRO A 536 20.23 19.54 -52.80
CA PRO A 536 20.69 20.52 -51.83
C PRO A 536 19.53 21.13 -51.02
N ALA A 537 19.55 20.84 -49.72
CA ALA A 537 18.54 21.36 -48.79
C ALA A 537 18.77 22.84 -48.45
N GLY A 538 19.95 23.36 -48.79
CA GLY A 538 20.34 24.72 -48.47
C GLY A 538 20.43 24.98 -46.97
N VAL A 539 20.83 23.98 -46.21
CA VAL A 539 21.09 24.07 -44.80
C VAL A 539 22.55 23.67 -44.56
N THR A 540 23.26 24.43 -43.75
CA THR A 540 24.63 24.16 -43.34
C THR A 540 24.73 24.14 -41.81
N LEU A 541 25.40 23.17 -41.25
CA LEU A 541 25.76 23.13 -39.82
C LEU A 541 27.16 23.72 -39.63
N SER A 542 27.34 24.37 -38.49
CA SER A 542 28.66 24.90 -38.09
C SER A 542 28.82 24.76 -36.58
N VAL A 543 30.08 24.66 -36.12
CA VAL A 543 30.39 24.52 -34.72
C VAL A 543 31.36 25.60 -34.32
N SER A 544 31.13 26.24 -33.19
CA SER A 544 32.04 27.24 -32.60
C SER A 544 32.20 26.98 -31.12
N GLU A 545 33.31 27.38 -30.55
CA GLU A 545 33.54 27.32 -29.11
C GLU A 545 33.92 28.71 -28.60
N THR A 546 33.33 29.12 -27.48
CA THR A 546 33.66 30.34 -26.78
C THR A 546 33.53 30.12 -25.28
N SER A 547 34.59 30.42 -24.52
CA SER A 547 34.61 30.25 -23.07
C SER A 547 34.16 28.86 -22.60
N SER A 548 34.69 27.84 -23.22
CA SER A 548 34.37 26.43 -22.97
C SER A 548 32.92 26.04 -23.28
N VAL A 549 32.17 26.84 -24.03
CA VAL A 549 30.85 26.50 -24.53
C VAL A 549 30.93 26.22 -26.02
N VAL A 550 30.65 24.97 -26.38
CA VAL A 550 30.49 24.56 -27.78
C VAL A 550 29.09 24.88 -28.23
N THR A 551 28.97 25.64 -29.31
CA THR A 551 27.70 25.98 -29.93
C THR A 551 27.61 25.34 -31.32
N VAL A 552 26.61 24.48 -31.51
CA VAL A 552 26.24 24.00 -32.83
C VAL A 552 25.18 24.96 -33.41
N SER A 553 25.46 25.49 -34.58
CA SER A 553 24.60 26.46 -35.28
C SER A 553 24.18 25.95 -36.65
N TYR A 554 23.09 26.43 -37.16
CA TYR A 554 22.64 26.22 -38.53
C TYR A 554 22.56 27.54 -39.29
N ALA A 555 22.71 27.48 -40.60
CA ALA A 555 22.37 28.57 -41.50
C ALA A 555 21.56 28.03 -42.68
N THR A 556 20.62 28.83 -43.19
CA THR A 556 19.74 28.43 -44.30
C THR A 556 19.75 29.44 -45.42
N THR A 557 19.70 28.94 -46.66
CA THR A 557 19.48 29.78 -47.85
C THR A 557 18.00 30.11 -48.02
N ALA A 558 17.69 31.21 -48.75
CA ALA A 558 16.31 31.56 -49.03
C ALA A 558 15.64 30.51 -49.93
N ALA A 559 14.56 29.91 -49.44
CA ALA A 559 13.75 28.93 -50.17
C ALA A 559 12.25 29.22 -50.09
N GLY A 560 11.85 30.19 -49.25
CA GLY A 560 10.47 30.57 -49.04
C GLY A 560 9.70 29.71 -48.04
N TYR A 561 10.37 28.79 -47.37
CA TYR A 561 9.81 27.92 -46.32
C TYR A 561 10.91 27.39 -45.40
N ASP A 562 10.53 27.13 -44.16
CA ASP A 562 11.40 26.59 -43.10
C ASP A 562 11.83 25.13 -43.39
N ALA A 563 12.91 24.69 -42.74
CA ALA A 563 13.31 23.31 -42.72
C ALA A 563 13.04 22.70 -41.33
N TYR A 564 13.04 21.40 -41.24
CA TYR A 564 12.99 20.67 -39.98
C TYR A 564 14.22 19.78 -39.80
N ILE A 565 14.82 19.83 -38.64
CA ILE A 565 15.91 18.91 -38.28
C ILE A 565 15.42 17.93 -37.20
N TYR A 566 15.71 16.65 -37.42
CA TYR A 566 15.57 15.59 -36.44
C TYR A 566 16.98 15.14 -36.06
N TYR A 567 17.33 15.14 -34.79
CA TYR A 567 18.68 14.77 -34.39
C TYR A 567 18.73 14.03 -33.08
N SER A 568 19.80 13.25 -32.91
CA SER A 568 20.18 12.61 -31.63
C SER A 568 21.64 12.89 -31.33
N ILE A 569 21.98 13.07 -30.04
CA ILE A 569 23.35 13.36 -29.60
C ILE A 569 23.84 12.23 -28.71
N VAL A 570 25.02 11.72 -29.01
CA VAL A 570 25.71 10.71 -28.22
C VAL A 570 27.06 11.28 -27.74
N LYS A 571 27.32 11.22 -26.44
CA LYS A 571 28.63 11.52 -25.87
C LYS A 571 29.61 10.43 -26.23
N LEU A 572 30.86 10.84 -26.51
CA LEU A 572 31.96 9.94 -26.78
C LEU A 572 33.02 9.96 -25.65
N ALA A 573 33.08 11.04 -24.87
CA ALA A 573 33.99 11.19 -23.72
C ALA A 573 33.52 12.35 -22.81
#